data_0077195957e3272798a0eff41f3054d8
#
_entry.id   0077195957e3272798a0eff41f3054d8
#
_cell.length_a   1.000
_cell.length_b   1.000
_cell.length_c   1.000
_cell.angle_alpha   90.00
_cell.angle_beta   90.00
_cell.angle_gamma   90.00
#
_symmetry.space_group_name_H-M   'P 1'
#
loop_
_entity.id
_entity.type
_entity.pdbx_description
1 polymer ?
#
loop_
_entity_poly.entity_id
_entity_poly.type
_entity_poly.pdbx_seq_one_letter_code
_entity_poly.pdbx_strand_id
1 'polypeptide(L)'
;MANGEWQSHPAVAQSTDWKEKVGSIMRNYVRRCANSFVEYKNYSLVWHYRNVDADQGNQRAKELLSELTEYAHDLNIHVLPGNKIIEAKINGIDKGIITEKIIHDSDYDFILACGDDKTDEDMFRSLIHNDKAYTIKVGNTASYAKYNVLTPYMLNEILEMLCCK
;
A
#
# COMPACT_ATOMS: atom_id res chain seq x y z
N MET A 1 -0.42 11.91 15.56
CA MET A 1 -1.15 11.64 16.81
C MET A 1 -1.39 12.98 17.50
N ALA A 2 -2.59 13.52 17.49
CA ALA A 2 -2.94 14.63 18.34
C ALA A 2 -3.32 14.05 19.72
N ASN A 3 -2.71 14.53 20.78
CA ASN A 3 -2.96 14.11 22.19
C ASN A 3 -2.75 12.62 22.53
N GLY A 4 -1.92 11.88 21.78
CA GLY A 4 -1.63 10.47 22.06
C GLY A 4 -2.73 9.47 21.66
N GLU A 5 -3.83 9.92 21.06
CA GLU A 5 -4.91 9.07 20.58
C GLU A 5 -4.76 8.74 19.08
N TRP A 6 -5.10 7.49 18.73
CA TRP A 6 -5.18 7.08 17.34
C TRP A 6 -6.39 7.72 16.66
N GLN A 7 -6.17 8.48 15.61
CA GLN A 7 -7.24 9.02 14.78
C GLN A 7 -7.38 8.22 13.49
N SER A 8 -8.61 7.81 13.16
CA SER A 8 -8.90 7.20 11.87
C SER A 8 -8.96 8.27 10.78
N HIS A 9 -8.40 7.95 9.59
CA HIS A 9 -8.52 8.85 8.44
C HIS A 9 -10.00 8.98 8.00
N PRO A 10 -10.48 10.18 7.60
CA PRO A 10 -11.89 10.38 7.18
C PRO A 10 -12.35 9.45 6.06
N ALA A 11 -11.47 9.05 5.14
CA ALA A 11 -11.78 8.06 4.10
C ALA A 11 -12.15 6.68 4.68
N VAL A 12 -11.78 6.40 5.94
CA VAL A 12 -12.10 5.16 6.66
C VAL A 12 -13.54 5.15 7.18
N ALA A 13 -14.12 6.32 7.42
CA ALA A 13 -15.51 6.45 7.83
C ALA A 13 -16.51 6.19 6.67
N GLN A 14 -15.98 6.04 5.45
CA GLN A 14 -16.80 5.63 4.32
C GLN A 14 -17.15 4.15 4.44
N SER A 15 -18.42 3.85 4.20
CA SER A 15 -19.13 2.57 4.24
C SER A 15 -18.25 1.32 4.14
N THR A 16 -18.50 0.38 5.03
CA THR A 16 -17.92 -0.98 4.97
C THR A 16 -18.53 -1.85 3.87
N ASP A 17 -19.52 -1.34 3.14
CA ASP A 17 -20.35 -2.06 2.15
C ASP A 17 -19.50 -2.63 1.01
N TRP A 18 -18.44 -1.91 0.60
CA TRP A 18 -17.52 -2.40 -0.42
C TRP A 18 -16.82 -3.71 0.00
N LYS A 19 -16.48 -3.86 1.30
CA LYS A 19 -15.83 -5.08 1.81
C LYS A 19 -16.75 -6.28 1.75
N GLU A 20 -18.03 -6.10 2.02
CA GLU A 20 -19.00 -7.19 1.93
C GLU A 20 -19.14 -7.66 0.49
N LYS A 21 -19.30 -6.72 -0.46
CA LYS A 21 -19.42 -7.02 -1.89
C LYS A 21 -18.15 -7.68 -2.43
N VAL A 22 -16.98 -7.06 -2.23
CA VAL A 22 -15.69 -7.59 -2.69
C VAL A 22 -15.37 -8.93 -2.01
N GLY A 23 -15.62 -9.04 -0.70
CA GLY A 23 -15.43 -10.28 0.04
C GLY A 23 -16.32 -11.41 -0.45
N SER A 24 -17.55 -11.12 -0.87
CA SER A 24 -18.44 -12.10 -1.48
C SER A 24 -17.89 -12.60 -2.82
N ILE A 25 -17.42 -11.70 -3.67
CA ILE A 25 -16.76 -12.06 -4.95
C ILE A 25 -15.53 -12.93 -4.68
N MET A 26 -14.59 -12.46 -3.83
CA MET A 26 -13.37 -13.21 -3.53
C MET A 26 -13.65 -14.59 -2.92
N ARG A 27 -14.66 -14.75 -2.06
CA ARG A 27 -15.06 -16.05 -1.51
C ARG A 27 -15.54 -17.01 -2.60
N ASN A 28 -16.17 -16.53 -3.69
CA ASN A 28 -16.54 -17.39 -4.82
C ASN A 28 -15.29 -17.96 -5.51
N TYR A 29 -14.21 -17.20 -5.57
CA TYR A 29 -12.93 -17.70 -6.09
C TYR A 29 -12.26 -18.71 -5.14
N VAL A 30 -12.35 -18.49 -3.82
CA VAL A 30 -11.87 -19.48 -2.83
C VAL A 30 -12.58 -20.83 -3.02
N ARG A 31 -13.89 -20.84 -3.26
CA ARG A 31 -14.65 -22.08 -3.52
C ARG A 31 -14.21 -22.81 -4.79
N ARG A 32 -13.66 -22.09 -5.77
CA ARG A 32 -13.20 -22.64 -7.06
C ARG A 32 -11.71 -22.97 -7.09
N CYS A 33 -10.96 -22.51 -6.09
CA CYS A 33 -9.51 -22.67 -5.99
C CYS A 33 -9.13 -23.25 -4.63
N ALA A 34 -8.96 -24.57 -4.56
CA ALA A 34 -8.46 -25.23 -3.36
C ALA A 34 -7.14 -24.59 -2.91
N ASN A 35 -6.93 -24.47 -1.60
CA ASN A 35 -5.75 -23.88 -0.97
C ASN A 35 -5.57 -22.36 -1.19
N SER A 36 -6.60 -21.67 -1.71
CA SER A 36 -6.66 -20.21 -1.67
C SER A 36 -7.48 -19.74 -0.46
N PHE A 37 -7.27 -18.48 -0.05
CA PHE A 37 -8.04 -17.87 1.03
C PHE A 37 -8.12 -16.36 0.89
N VAL A 38 -9.05 -15.74 1.62
CA VAL A 38 -9.17 -14.27 1.71
C VAL A 38 -8.70 -13.80 3.08
N GLU A 39 -7.77 -12.86 3.09
CA GLU A 39 -7.33 -12.14 4.28
C GLU A 39 -8.11 -10.81 4.36
N TYR A 40 -8.72 -10.54 5.52
CA TYR A 40 -9.46 -9.32 5.79
C TYR A 40 -8.58 -8.38 6.62
N LYS A 41 -8.14 -7.27 6.01
CA LYS A 41 -7.41 -6.20 6.68
C LYS A 41 -8.32 -5.00 6.97
N ASN A 42 -7.84 -4.04 7.76
CA ASN A 42 -8.64 -2.85 8.11
C ASN A 42 -9.07 -2.05 6.88
N TYR A 43 -8.22 -1.95 5.84
CA TYR A 43 -8.44 -1.09 4.67
C TYR A 43 -8.32 -1.82 3.34
N SER A 44 -8.10 -3.13 3.36
CA SER A 44 -8.02 -3.95 2.17
C SER A 44 -8.53 -5.36 2.41
N LEU A 45 -8.83 -6.05 1.31
CA LEU A 45 -9.08 -7.48 1.23
C LEU A 45 -8.06 -8.08 0.28
N VAL A 46 -7.46 -9.20 0.67
CA VAL A 46 -6.42 -9.85 -0.13
C VAL A 46 -6.81 -11.30 -0.39
N TRP A 47 -6.95 -11.65 -1.66
CA TRP A 47 -7.08 -13.04 -2.06
C TRP A 47 -5.70 -13.65 -2.31
N HIS A 48 -5.36 -14.69 -1.57
CA HIS A 48 -4.09 -15.42 -1.65
C HIS A 48 -4.27 -16.71 -2.43
N TYR A 49 -3.41 -16.94 -3.44
CA TYR A 49 -3.45 -18.14 -4.29
C TYR A 49 -2.08 -18.81 -4.49
N ARG A 50 -1.13 -18.55 -3.58
CA ARG A 50 0.23 -19.10 -3.68
C ARG A 50 0.25 -20.63 -3.65
N ASN A 51 -0.66 -21.24 -2.90
CA ASN A 51 -0.74 -22.70 -2.72
C ASN A 51 -1.74 -23.38 -3.67
N VAL A 52 -2.26 -22.65 -4.65
CA VAL A 52 -3.08 -23.16 -5.74
C VAL A 52 -2.18 -23.69 -6.85
N ASP A 53 -2.66 -24.68 -7.63
CA ASP A 53 -2.00 -25.04 -8.89
C ASP A 53 -1.67 -23.81 -9.71
N ALA A 54 -0.47 -23.76 -10.31
CA ALA A 54 0.05 -22.55 -10.91
C ALA A 54 -0.79 -22.04 -12.08
N ASP A 55 -1.26 -22.93 -12.94
CA ASP A 55 -2.04 -22.56 -14.13
C ASP A 55 -3.45 -22.15 -13.73
N GLN A 56 -4.10 -22.92 -12.87
CA GLN A 56 -5.41 -22.59 -12.31
C GLN A 56 -5.36 -21.27 -11.54
N GLY A 57 -4.39 -21.07 -10.68
CA GLY A 57 -4.25 -19.86 -9.87
C GLY A 57 -4.04 -18.61 -10.73
N ASN A 58 -3.18 -18.69 -11.74
CA ASN A 58 -2.90 -17.57 -12.64
C ASN A 58 -4.14 -17.21 -13.52
N GLN A 59 -4.86 -18.21 -14.00
CA GLN A 59 -6.09 -17.97 -14.76
C GLN A 59 -7.14 -17.30 -13.88
N ARG A 60 -7.42 -17.84 -12.69
CA ARG A 60 -8.41 -17.29 -11.77
C ARG A 60 -8.03 -15.91 -11.24
N ALA A 61 -6.73 -15.64 -11.09
CA ALA A 61 -6.27 -14.30 -10.71
C ALA A 61 -6.60 -13.25 -11.79
N LYS A 62 -6.43 -13.57 -13.07
CA LYS A 62 -6.83 -12.68 -14.17
C LYS A 62 -8.34 -12.44 -14.20
N GLU A 63 -9.14 -13.50 -14.03
CA GLU A 63 -10.60 -13.39 -13.97
C GLU A 63 -11.06 -12.51 -12.80
N LEU A 64 -10.53 -12.77 -11.57
CA LEU A 64 -10.84 -11.97 -10.40
C LEU A 64 -10.41 -10.51 -10.54
N LEU A 65 -9.21 -10.27 -11.09
CA LEU A 65 -8.73 -8.91 -11.35
C LEU A 65 -9.67 -8.16 -12.29
N SER A 66 -10.09 -8.79 -13.39
CA SER A 66 -11.03 -8.20 -14.34
C SER A 66 -12.37 -7.90 -13.68
N GLU A 67 -12.96 -8.88 -12.98
CA GLU A 67 -14.25 -8.74 -12.31
C GLU A 67 -14.24 -7.63 -11.27
N LEU A 68 -13.23 -7.58 -10.41
CA LEU A 68 -13.12 -6.53 -9.39
C LEU A 68 -12.86 -5.14 -9.98
N THR A 69 -12.16 -5.07 -11.12
CA THR A 69 -11.88 -3.80 -11.80
C THR A 69 -13.16 -3.16 -12.35
N GLU A 70 -14.14 -3.96 -12.77
CA GLU A 70 -15.45 -3.47 -13.21
C GLU A 70 -16.21 -2.72 -12.09
N TYR A 71 -16.03 -3.14 -10.85
CA TYR A 71 -16.65 -2.49 -9.68
C TYR A 71 -15.76 -1.44 -9.01
N ALA A 72 -14.50 -1.30 -9.43
CA ALA A 72 -13.51 -0.48 -8.73
C ALA A 72 -13.93 0.98 -8.60
N HIS A 73 -14.48 1.58 -9.67
CA HIS A 73 -14.95 2.95 -9.68
C HIS A 73 -16.14 3.16 -8.73
N ASP A 74 -17.17 2.31 -8.85
CA ASP A 74 -18.42 2.44 -8.08
C ASP A 74 -18.22 2.20 -6.59
N LEU A 75 -17.28 1.32 -6.25
CA LEU A 75 -16.94 0.98 -4.87
C LEU A 75 -15.83 1.87 -4.29
N ASN A 76 -15.31 2.80 -5.09
CA ASN A 76 -14.17 3.65 -4.72
C ASN A 76 -12.99 2.85 -4.15
N ILE A 77 -12.57 1.81 -4.90
CA ILE A 77 -11.47 0.93 -4.55
C ILE A 77 -10.41 0.86 -5.65
N HIS A 78 -9.19 0.55 -5.25
CA HIS A 78 -8.11 0.11 -6.13
C HIS A 78 -7.97 -1.41 -6.07
N VAL A 79 -7.79 -2.05 -7.23
CA VAL A 79 -7.49 -3.48 -7.32
C VAL A 79 -6.09 -3.66 -7.89
N LEU A 80 -5.24 -4.34 -7.15
CA LEU A 80 -3.82 -4.47 -7.44
C LEU A 80 -3.40 -5.95 -7.47
N PRO A 81 -2.77 -6.40 -8.56
CA PRO A 81 -2.10 -7.69 -8.57
C PRO A 81 -0.76 -7.61 -7.84
N GLY A 82 -0.44 -8.64 -7.04
CA GLY A 82 0.84 -8.80 -6.38
C GLY A 82 1.44 -10.20 -6.60
N ASN A 83 2.45 -10.56 -5.82
CA ASN A 83 3.09 -11.86 -5.92
C ASN A 83 2.19 -12.97 -5.35
N LYS A 84 1.41 -13.62 -6.24
CA LYS A 84 0.41 -14.65 -5.90
C LYS A 84 -0.71 -14.15 -4.99
N ILE A 85 -1.09 -12.87 -5.16
CA ILE A 85 -2.22 -12.24 -4.49
C ILE A 85 -2.97 -11.31 -5.45
N ILE A 86 -4.26 -11.07 -5.15
CA ILE A 86 -5.03 -9.94 -5.66
C ILE A 86 -5.51 -9.15 -4.44
N GLU A 87 -5.15 -7.89 -4.38
CA GLU A 87 -5.55 -6.99 -3.30
C GLU A 87 -6.57 -5.97 -3.80
N ALA A 88 -7.68 -5.82 -3.07
CA ALA A 88 -8.60 -4.71 -3.22
C ALA A 88 -8.49 -3.81 -2.00
N LYS A 89 -8.17 -2.53 -2.19
CA LYS A 89 -8.06 -1.53 -1.14
C LYS A 89 -8.90 -0.30 -1.43
N ILE A 90 -9.38 0.38 -0.39
CA ILE A 90 -10.14 1.62 -0.56
C ILE A 90 -9.23 2.72 -1.14
N ASN A 91 -9.79 3.54 -2.04
CA ASN A 91 -9.12 4.72 -2.57
C ASN A 91 -8.91 5.79 -1.50
N GLY A 92 -7.90 6.63 -1.67
CA GLY A 92 -7.62 7.74 -0.76
C GLY A 92 -6.95 7.33 0.54
N ILE A 93 -6.42 6.08 0.61
CA ILE A 93 -5.55 5.63 1.70
C ILE A 93 -4.27 5.08 1.06
N ASP A 94 -3.31 5.95 0.86
CA ASP A 94 -1.95 5.63 0.46
C ASP A 94 -0.94 6.41 1.32
N LYS A 95 0.33 6.03 1.22
CA LYS A 95 1.40 6.66 2.01
C LYS A 95 1.62 8.13 1.63
N GLY A 96 1.31 8.53 0.41
CA GLY A 96 1.44 9.91 -0.06
C GLY A 96 0.44 10.84 0.64
N ILE A 97 -0.84 10.47 0.65
CA ILE A 97 -1.91 11.25 1.30
C ILE A 97 -1.63 11.41 2.80
N ILE A 98 -1.20 10.33 3.48
CA ILE A 98 -0.85 10.40 4.90
C ILE A 98 0.37 11.31 5.12
N THR A 99 1.35 11.24 4.23
CA THR A 99 2.55 12.09 4.27
C THR A 99 2.18 13.56 4.09
N GLU A 100 1.37 13.90 3.10
CA GLU A 100 0.88 15.27 2.87
C GLU A 100 0.16 15.83 4.10
N LYS A 101 -0.71 15.02 4.72
CA LYS A 101 -1.38 15.42 5.94
C LYS A 101 -0.42 15.69 7.09
N ILE A 102 0.55 14.79 7.34
CA ILE A 102 1.54 14.96 8.42
C ILE A 102 2.33 16.26 8.22
N ILE A 103 2.72 16.55 6.98
CA ILE A 103 3.51 17.75 6.66
C ILE A 103 2.68 19.02 6.77
N HIS A 104 1.41 18.97 6.35
CA HIS A 104 0.50 20.10 6.45
C HIS A 104 0.17 20.46 7.91
N ASP A 105 0.06 19.47 8.78
CA ASP A 105 -0.33 19.66 10.19
C ASP A 105 0.80 20.21 11.06
N SER A 106 2.04 20.34 10.54
CA SER A 106 3.21 20.81 11.31
C SER A 106 4.28 21.43 10.41
N ASP A 107 4.97 22.44 10.92
CA ASP A 107 6.12 23.02 10.21
C ASP A 107 7.39 22.26 10.61
N TYR A 108 7.87 21.40 9.72
CA TYR A 108 9.09 20.61 9.91
C TYR A 108 10.26 21.28 9.20
N ASP A 109 11.42 21.42 9.88
CA ASP A 109 12.66 21.89 9.29
C ASP A 109 13.40 20.81 8.50
N PHE A 110 13.13 19.54 8.82
CA PHE A 110 13.75 18.38 8.20
C PHE A 110 12.76 17.22 8.11
N ILE A 111 12.67 16.60 6.95
CA ILE A 111 11.81 15.45 6.67
C ILE A 111 12.68 14.35 6.07
N LEU A 112 12.73 13.18 6.72
CA LEU A 112 13.37 12.00 6.18
C LEU A 112 12.30 10.93 5.88
N ALA A 113 12.23 10.48 4.63
CA ALA A 113 11.32 9.45 4.20
C ALA A 113 12.09 8.32 3.50
N CYS A 114 11.94 7.09 3.98
CA CYS A 114 12.65 5.93 3.47
C CYS A 114 11.68 4.81 3.15
N GLY A 115 11.98 4.01 2.12
CA GLY A 115 11.14 2.89 1.73
C GLY A 115 11.75 2.00 0.66
N ASP A 116 11.23 0.77 0.53
CA ASP A 116 11.73 -0.25 -0.37
C ASP A 116 10.67 -0.79 -1.34
N ASP A 117 9.39 -0.55 -1.07
CA ASP A 117 8.29 -1.11 -1.85
C ASP A 117 7.64 -0.09 -2.82
N LYS A 118 6.64 -0.59 -3.55
CA LYS A 118 5.89 0.22 -4.53
C LYS A 118 4.99 1.27 -3.85
N THR A 119 4.52 1.00 -2.65
CA THR A 119 3.63 1.92 -1.92
C THR A 119 4.39 3.10 -1.33
N ASP A 120 5.71 2.99 -1.17
CA ASP A 120 6.58 4.09 -0.75
C ASP A 120 6.76 5.13 -1.86
N GLU A 121 6.57 4.74 -3.13
CA GLU A 121 6.64 5.66 -4.26
C GLU A 121 5.56 6.76 -4.19
N ASP A 122 4.40 6.46 -3.60
CA ASP A 122 3.35 7.48 -3.38
C ASP A 122 3.82 8.53 -2.36
N MET A 123 4.51 8.09 -1.29
CA MET A 123 5.15 8.98 -0.31
C MET A 123 6.27 9.82 -0.96
N PHE A 124 7.15 9.19 -1.73
CA PHE A 124 8.24 9.92 -2.40
C PHE A 124 7.70 10.96 -3.38
N ARG A 125 6.64 10.62 -4.12
CA ARG A 125 6.00 11.53 -5.08
C ARG A 125 5.38 12.75 -4.39
N SER A 126 4.74 12.57 -3.25
CA SER A 126 4.17 13.68 -2.48
C SER A 126 5.23 14.65 -1.94
N LEU A 127 6.48 14.17 -1.77
CA LEU A 127 7.61 14.94 -1.26
C LEU A 127 8.54 15.53 -2.33
N ILE A 128 8.32 15.26 -3.61
CA ILE A 128 9.28 15.53 -4.68
C ILE A 128 9.67 17.02 -4.78
N HIS A 129 8.73 17.92 -4.50
CA HIS A 129 8.91 19.37 -4.55
C HIS A 129 9.15 20.01 -3.17
N ASN A 130 9.32 19.20 -2.13
CA ASN A 130 9.59 19.71 -0.79
C ASN A 130 11.11 19.78 -0.57
N ASP A 131 11.65 21.00 -0.46
CA ASP A 131 13.11 21.23 -0.31
C ASP A 131 13.64 20.76 1.05
N LYS A 132 12.79 20.66 2.07
CA LYS A 132 13.15 20.15 3.40
C LYS A 132 13.14 18.61 3.46
N ALA A 133 12.67 17.94 2.38
CA ALA A 133 12.52 16.49 2.36
C ALA A 133 13.72 15.78 1.71
N TYR A 134 14.24 14.79 2.41
CA TYR A 134 15.23 13.82 1.98
C TYR A 134 14.55 12.46 1.85
N THR A 135 14.41 12.01 0.61
CA THR A 135 13.72 10.74 0.32
C THR A 135 14.73 9.71 -0.14
N ILE A 136 14.74 8.53 0.48
CA ILE A 136 15.72 7.47 0.24
C ILE A 136 15.02 6.17 -0.15
N LYS A 137 15.24 5.73 -1.38
CA LYS A 137 14.86 4.40 -1.84
C LYS A 137 15.87 3.37 -1.33
N VAL A 138 15.39 2.28 -0.75
CA VAL A 138 16.19 1.09 -0.48
C VAL A 138 16.02 0.11 -1.64
N GLY A 139 17.11 -0.21 -2.32
CA GLY A 139 17.11 -1.07 -3.51
C GLY A 139 17.58 -0.35 -4.77
N ASN A 140 17.49 -1.03 -5.92
CA ASN A 140 18.01 -0.55 -7.21
C ASN A 140 16.95 -0.34 -8.29
N THR A 141 15.68 -0.35 -7.93
CA THR A 141 14.59 -0.11 -8.88
C THR A 141 14.36 1.38 -9.10
N ALA A 142 13.76 1.76 -10.24
CA ALA A 142 13.37 3.12 -10.52
C ALA A 142 12.45 3.68 -9.42
N SER A 143 12.67 4.94 -9.03
CA SER A 143 11.98 5.56 -7.89
C SER A 143 11.82 7.07 -8.07
N TYR A 144 10.83 7.64 -7.39
CA TYR A 144 10.67 9.09 -7.21
C TYR A 144 11.51 9.65 -6.04
N ALA A 145 12.18 8.78 -5.27
CA ALA A 145 13.08 9.22 -4.22
C ALA A 145 14.27 10.01 -4.78
N LYS A 146 14.72 11.05 -4.05
CA LYS A 146 15.88 11.89 -4.42
C LYS A 146 17.20 11.12 -4.33
N TYR A 147 17.27 10.13 -3.45
CA TYR A 147 18.47 9.33 -3.17
C TYR A 147 18.12 7.84 -3.13
N ASN A 148 19.12 6.98 -3.28
CA ASN A 148 18.96 5.56 -3.04
C ASN A 148 20.14 4.95 -2.32
N VAL A 149 19.87 3.88 -1.57
CA VAL A 149 20.87 2.96 -1.00
C VAL A 149 20.51 1.53 -1.42
N LEU A 150 21.52 0.69 -1.58
CA LEU A 150 21.30 -0.65 -2.12
C LEU A 150 20.70 -1.62 -1.10
N THR A 151 20.98 -1.40 0.18
CA THR A 151 20.59 -2.34 1.25
C THR A 151 20.04 -1.60 2.47
N PRO A 152 19.19 -2.27 3.28
CA PRO A 152 18.74 -1.73 4.56
C PRO A 152 19.91 -1.41 5.53
N TYR A 153 21.01 -2.15 5.44
CA TYR A 153 22.22 -1.91 6.24
C TYR A 153 22.78 -0.50 6.00
N MET A 154 22.92 -0.10 4.73
CA MET A 154 23.39 1.25 4.38
C MET A 154 22.45 2.35 4.88
N LEU A 155 21.15 2.09 4.90
CA LEU A 155 20.19 3.03 5.48
C LEU A 155 20.40 3.15 7.00
N ASN A 156 20.60 2.05 7.69
CA ASN A 156 20.86 2.07 9.13
C ASN A 156 22.14 2.85 9.49
N GLU A 157 23.22 2.72 8.70
CA GLU A 157 24.44 3.52 8.88
C GLU A 157 24.15 5.04 8.78
N ILE A 158 23.31 5.46 7.82
CA ILE A 158 22.89 6.86 7.69
C ILE A 158 22.09 7.30 8.91
N LEU A 159 21.15 6.50 9.37
CA LEU A 159 20.32 6.80 10.53
C LEU A 159 21.16 6.92 11.81
N GLU A 160 22.14 6.03 12.00
CA GLU A 160 23.08 6.10 13.11
C GLU A 160 23.90 7.40 13.10
N MET A 161 24.42 7.79 11.93
CA MET A 161 25.15 9.05 11.78
C MET A 161 24.28 10.28 12.09
N LEU A 162 22.99 10.25 11.80
CA LEU A 162 22.06 11.34 12.13
C LEU A 162 21.72 11.39 13.63
N CYS A 163 21.76 10.27 14.31
CA CYS A 163 21.46 10.17 15.75
C CYS A 163 22.68 10.40 16.64
N CYS A 164 23.90 10.23 16.13
CA CYS A 164 25.14 10.46 16.89
C CYS A 164 25.48 11.96 16.89
N LYS A 165 25.00 12.66 17.94
CA LYS A 165 25.53 13.96 18.36
C LYS A 165 26.13 13.85 19.74
#